data_064aab6d4d8bf1bcba7eca704903cb80
#
_entry.id   064aab6d4d8bf1bcba7eca704903cb80
#
_cell.length_a   1.000
_cell.length_b   1.000
_cell.length_c   1.000
_cell.angle_alpha   90.00
_cell.angle_beta   90.00
_cell.angle_gamma   90.00
#
_symmetry.space_group_name_H-M   'P 1'
#
loop_
_entity.id
_entity.type
_entity.pdbx_description
1 polymer ?
#
loop_
_entity_poly.entity_id
_entity_poly.type
_entity_poly.pdbx_seq_one_letter_code
_entity_poly.pdbx_strand_id
1 'polypeptide(L)'
;MGSEMCIRDRHEAENYMTIITLNRGTGDGIEIGMPVITSSGVVGSVCEVGYSWCKVRTVIEANASVGAYVSRSGEVGIIQGDISYKESGLCRLEYLDEDADVEVGDLIYTSGTGSVYPRGLPIGEVVSVGVNEYTRTKYAEVRVFSELDNLKYVMIVTEFEIYSEEESLTQENLNKNVYE
;
A
#
# COMPACT_ATOMS: atom_id res chain seq x y z
N MET A 1 -18.15 7.77 -3.47
CA MET A 1 -17.57 6.42 -3.60
C MET A 1 -17.57 6.03 -5.07
N GLY A 2 -16.53 6.35 -5.83
CA GLY A 2 -16.38 5.95 -7.23
C GLY A 2 -15.26 4.93 -7.34
N SER A 3 -15.58 3.63 -7.40
CA SER A 3 -14.61 2.59 -7.72
C SER A 3 -14.75 2.24 -9.20
N GLU A 4 -13.77 2.62 -10.01
CA GLU A 4 -13.73 2.28 -11.42
C GLU A 4 -13.00 0.97 -11.62
N MET A 5 -13.64 0.01 -12.33
CA MET A 5 -13.03 -1.27 -12.68
C MET A 5 -12.31 -1.13 -14.02
N CYS A 6 -10.99 -1.22 -14.01
CA CYS A 6 -10.17 -1.12 -15.21
C CYS A 6 -9.65 -2.48 -15.64
N ILE A 7 -9.73 -2.78 -16.94
CA ILE A 7 -9.17 -3.98 -17.54
C ILE A 7 -7.74 -3.67 -17.94
N ARG A 8 -6.82 -4.55 -17.56
CA ARG A 8 -5.44 -4.49 -17.99
C ARG A 8 -5.31 -4.75 -19.48
N ASP A 9 -4.70 -3.85 -20.22
CA ASP A 9 -4.27 -4.07 -21.58
C ASP A 9 -2.73 -4.04 -21.64
N ARG A 10 -2.15 -5.19 -22.01
CA ARG A 10 -0.80 -5.44 -22.45
C ARG A 10 0.33 -5.46 -21.43
N HIS A 11 0.91 -6.67 -21.28
CA HIS A 11 2.27 -6.91 -20.82
C HIS A 11 3.31 -6.27 -21.76
N GLU A 12 4.15 -5.41 -21.27
CA GLU A 12 5.50 -5.34 -21.77
C GLU A 12 6.31 -6.46 -21.08
N ALA A 13 6.67 -7.47 -21.87
CA ALA A 13 7.16 -8.77 -21.40
C ALA A 13 8.61 -8.76 -20.85
N GLU A 14 9.16 -7.64 -20.43
CA GLU A 14 10.58 -7.56 -20.06
C GLU A 14 10.90 -7.11 -18.63
N ASN A 15 9.91 -6.84 -17.79
CA ASN A 15 10.22 -6.57 -16.38
C ASN A 15 9.07 -7.03 -15.50
N TYR A 16 9.39 -7.96 -14.59
CA TYR A 16 8.55 -8.35 -13.47
C TYR A 16 7.74 -7.18 -12.93
N MET A 17 6.46 -7.29 -12.99
CA MET A 17 5.31 -6.43 -12.72
C MET A 17 5.46 -5.26 -11.75
N THR A 18 6.47 -4.43 -11.91
CA THR A 18 6.68 -3.24 -11.07
C THR A 18 5.88 -2.05 -11.57
N ILE A 19 5.59 -2.01 -12.88
CA ILE A 19 4.73 -0.99 -13.48
C ILE A 19 3.70 -1.68 -14.37
N ILE A 20 2.44 -1.32 -14.18
CA ILE A 20 1.29 -1.86 -14.91
C ILE A 20 0.65 -0.71 -15.67
N THR A 21 0.29 -0.92 -16.93
CA THR A 21 -0.46 0.04 -17.73
C THR A 21 -1.93 -0.34 -17.77
N LEU A 22 -2.80 0.61 -17.47
CA LEU A 22 -4.26 0.50 -17.53
C LEU A 22 -4.81 1.37 -18.66
N ASN A 23 -5.93 0.97 -19.23
CA ASN A 23 -6.61 1.67 -20.34
C ASN A 23 -7.64 2.70 -19.84
N ARG A 24 -7.34 3.38 -18.76
CA ARG A 24 -8.10 4.49 -18.18
C ARG A 24 -7.16 5.65 -17.86
N GLY A 25 -7.64 6.87 -18.00
CA GLY A 25 -6.81 8.05 -17.83
C GLY A 25 -7.58 9.27 -17.34
N THR A 26 -7.04 10.46 -17.62
CA THR A 26 -7.67 11.72 -17.18
C THR A 26 -9.08 11.92 -17.74
N GLY A 27 -9.38 11.35 -18.93
CA GLY A 27 -10.73 11.35 -19.50
C GLY A 27 -11.76 10.60 -18.64
N ASP A 28 -11.30 9.69 -17.77
CA ASP A 28 -12.11 8.91 -16.82
C ASP A 28 -11.99 9.45 -15.38
N GLY A 29 -11.38 10.61 -15.17
CA GLY A 29 -11.19 11.20 -13.83
C GLY A 29 -10.02 10.61 -13.05
N ILE A 30 -9.07 9.92 -13.70
CA ILE A 30 -7.90 9.34 -13.03
C ILE A 30 -6.82 10.40 -12.84
N GLU A 31 -6.24 10.44 -11.66
CA GLU A 31 -5.17 11.35 -11.26
C GLU A 31 -3.97 10.59 -10.69
N ILE A 32 -2.80 11.24 -10.73
CA ILE A 32 -1.58 10.71 -10.12
C ILE A 32 -1.78 10.62 -8.59
N GLY A 33 -1.32 9.51 -8.00
CA GLY A 33 -1.43 9.25 -6.56
C GLY A 33 -2.66 8.44 -6.18
N MET A 34 -3.64 8.24 -7.07
CA MET A 34 -4.80 7.41 -6.75
C MET A 34 -4.40 5.96 -6.45
N PRO A 35 -4.90 5.37 -5.35
CA PRO A 35 -4.60 3.99 -5.00
C PRO A 35 -5.30 3.00 -5.93
N VAL A 36 -4.61 1.90 -6.21
CA VAL A 36 -5.09 0.81 -7.05
C VAL A 36 -5.11 -0.47 -6.22
N ILE A 37 -6.26 -1.12 -6.20
CA ILE A 37 -6.53 -2.30 -5.38
C ILE A 37 -7.16 -3.42 -6.20
N THR A 38 -7.12 -4.63 -5.64
CA THR A 38 -7.92 -5.78 -6.06
C THR A 38 -8.82 -6.21 -4.91
N SER A 39 -9.62 -7.25 -5.12
CA SER A 39 -10.36 -7.93 -4.05
C SER A 39 -9.45 -8.56 -2.98
N SER A 40 -8.19 -8.85 -3.33
CA SER A 40 -7.22 -9.48 -2.42
C SER A 40 -6.41 -8.45 -1.63
N GLY A 41 -6.25 -7.22 -2.14
CA GLY A 41 -5.47 -6.21 -1.45
C GLY A 41 -4.90 -5.12 -2.36
N VAL A 42 -3.93 -4.39 -1.82
CA VAL A 42 -3.27 -3.28 -2.50
C VAL A 42 -2.42 -3.79 -3.67
N VAL A 43 -2.54 -3.13 -4.82
CA VAL A 43 -1.68 -3.33 -5.99
C VAL A 43 -0.59 -2.27 -6.04
N GLY A 44 -0.96 -1.00 -5.88
CA GLY A 44 -0.06 0.12 -5.98
C GLY A 44 -0.78 1.45 -6.10
N SER A 45 -0.14 2.43 -6.71
CA SER A 45 -0.71 3.76 -6.98
C SER A 45 -0.40 4.24 -8.38
N VAL A 46 -1.26 5.12 -8.90
CA VAL A 46 -1.06 5.77 -10.20
C VAL A 46 0.16 6.68 -10.14
N CYS A 47 1.15 6.44 -10.99
CA CYS A 47 2.39 7.22 -11.05
C CYS A 47 2.51 8.09 -12.31
N GLU A 48 1.77 7.75 -13.36
CA GLU A 48 1.74 8.51 -14.61
C GLU A 48 0.36 8.39 -15.24
N VAL A 49 -0.15 9.45 -15.85
CA VAL A 49 -1.48 9.46 -16.45
C VAL A 49 -1.48 10.20 -17.78
N GLY A 50 -2.10 9.58 -18.78
CA GLY A 50 -2.46 10.19 -20.07
C GLY A 50 -3.97 10.34 -20.18
N TYR A 51 -4.46 10.76 -21.34
CA TYR A 51 -5.89 10.98 -21.54
C TYR A 51 -6.73 9.69 -21.42
N SER A 52 -6.24 8.57 -21.98
CA SER A 52 -6.94 7.28 -22.05
C SER A 52 -6.14 6.11 -21.44
N TRP A 53 -5.08 6.40 -20.72
CA TRP A 53 -4.24 5.39 -20.08
C TRP A 53 -3.62 5.94 -18.81
N CYS A 54 -3.23 5.05 -17.89
CA CYS A 54 -2.39 5.38 -16.75
C CYS A 54 -1.40 4.26 -16.46
N LYS A 55 -0.30 4.62 -15.79
CA LYS A 55 0.66 3.67 -15.23
C LYS A 55 0.51 3.60 -13.73
N VAL A 56 0.54 2.40 -13.23
CA VAL A 56 0.47 2.07 -11.80
C VAL A 56 1.81 1.52 -11.36
N ARG A 57 2.40 2.15 -10.37
CA ARG A 57 3.57 1.63 -9.65
C ARG A 57 3.08 0.65 -8.60
N THR A 58 3.53 -0.59 -8.68
CA THR A 58 3.14 -1.63 -7.73
C THR A 58 3.89 -1.47 -6.40
N VAL A 59 3.37 -2.08 -5.34
CA VAL A 59 3.98 -2.02 -3.99
C VAL A 59 5.33 -2.74 -3.89
N ILE A 60 5.65 -3.61 -4.84
CA ILE A 60 6.95 -4.30 -4.92
C ILE A 60 8.02 -3.52 -5.68
N GLU A 61 7.67 -2.38 -6.29
CA GLU A 61 8.63 -1.51 -6.98
C GLU A 61 9.57 -0.85 -5.96
N ALA A 62 10.87 -0.80 -6.25
CA ALA A 62 11.91 -0.27 -5.36
C ALA A 62 11.66 1.17 -4.85
N ASN A 63 10.94 1.98 -5.64
CA ASN A 63 10.57 3.34 -5.27
C ASN A 63 9.14 3.44 -4.70
N ALA A 64 8.48 2.31 -4.44
CA ALA A 64 7.20 2.30 -3.76
C ALA A 64 7.42 2.49 -2.25
N SER A 65 6.55 3.30 -1.65
CA SER A 65 6.55 3.55 -0.20
C SER A 65 5.11 3.64 0.27
N VAL A 66 4.72 2.74 1.16
CA VAL A 66 3.35 2.64 1.67
C VAL A 66 3.39 2.57 3.20
N GLY A 67 2.76 3.54 3.86
CA GLY A 67 2.58 3.48 5.31
C GLY A 67 1.72 2.26 5.69
N ALA A 68 2.20 1.46 6.61
CA ALA A 68 1.57 0.20 6.98
C ALA A 68 1.59 -0.04 8.49
N TYR A 69 0.73 -0.91 8.96
CA TYR A 69 0.74 -1.37 10.35
C TYR A 69 0.48 -2.87 10.44
N VAL A 70 1.01 -3.46 11.51
CA VAL A 70 0.79 -4.86 11.89
C VAL A 70 -0.55 -4.97 12.59
N SER A 71 -1.45 -5.82 12.10
CA SER A 71 -2.82 -5.94 12.63
C SER A 71 -2.86 -6.41 14.07
N ARG A 72 -1.95 -7.30 14.48
CA ARG A 72 -1.93 -7.91 15.82
C ARG A 72 -1.41 -6.95 16.89
N SER A 73 -0.27 -6.33 16.65
CA SER A 73 0.44 -5.50 17.64
C SER A 73 0.18 -4.01 17.50
N GLY A 74 -0.25 -3.56 16.30
CA GLY A 74 -0.41 -2.13 15.99
C GLY A 74 0.89 -1.43 15.60
N GLU A 75 2.01 -2.15 15.54
CA GLU A 75 3.31 -1.61 15.13
C GLU A 75 3.22 -0.98 13.74
N VAL A 76 3.77 0.22 13.60
CA VAL A 76 3.71 1.00 12.36
C VAL A 76 5.07 0.99 11.69
N GLY A 77 5.08 0.82 10.38
CA GLY A 77 6.27 0.85 9.55
C GLY A 77 5.94 1.32 8.14
N ILE A 78 6.92 1.19 7.26
CA ILE A 78 6.78 1.56 5.85
C ILE A 78 7.07 0.33 5.00
N ILE A 79 6.11 -0.05 4.16
CA ILE A 79 6.34 -1.03 3.11
C ILE A 79 7.17 -0.38 2.02
N GLN A 80 8.27 -1.02 1.69
CA GLN A 80 9.14 -0.66 0.56
C GLN A 80 9.37 -1.88 -0.32
N GLY A 81 9.34 -1.66 -1.63
CA GLY A 81 9.77 -2.65 -2.59
C GLY A 81 11.30 -2.77 -2.60
N ASP A 82 11.79 -3.95 -2.90
CA ASP A 82 13.23 -4.22 -3.02
C ASP A 82 13.49 -5.00 -4.31
N ILE A 83 14.48 -4.57 -5.08
CA ILE A 83 14.86 -5.21 -6.36
C ILE A 83 15.20 -6.68 -6.15
N SER A 84 15.79 -7.04 -5.00
CA SER A 84 16.19 -8.40 -4.67
C SER A 84 15.01 -9.36 -4.50
N TYR A 85 13.83 -8.84 -4.15
CA TYR A 85 12.62 -9.63 -3.91
C TYR A 85 11.57 -9.53 -5.01
N LYS A 86 11.88 -8.80 -6.07
CA LYS A 86 10.99 -8.51 -7.19
C LYS A 86 10.36 -9.77 -7.81
N GLU A 87 11.18 -10.81 -8.00
CA GLU A 87 10.76 -12.10 -8.57
C GLU A 87 9.92 -12.96 -7.60
N SER A 88 10.02 -12.68 -6.30
CA SER A 88 9.37 -13.46 -5.26
C SER A 88 8.00 -12.89 -4.85
N GLY A 89 7.60 -11.73 -5.38
CA GLY A 89 6.38 -11.03 -4.96
C GLY A 89 6.42 -10.60 -3.49
N LEU A 90 7.63 -10.33 -2.98
CA LEU A 90 7.89 -9.88 -1.63
C LEU A 90 8.16 -8.39 -1.59
N CYS A 91 7.85 -7.76 -0.48
CA CYS A 91 8.26 -6.41 -0.12
C CYS A 91 8.77 -6.41 1.31
N ARG A 92 9.34 -5.31 1.75
CA ARG A 92 9.82 -5.15 3.13
C ARG A 92 8.97 -4.17 3.91
N LEU A 93 8.63 -4.53 5.12
CA LEU A 93 8.18 -3.60 6.15
C LEU A 93 9.40 -3.14 6.93
N GLU A 94 9.77 -1.88 6.79
CA GLU A 94 10.96 -1.26 7.38
C GLU A 94 10.58 -0.20 8.41
N TYR A 95 11.59 0.31 9.12
CA TYR A 95 11.46 1.33 10.18
C TYR A 95 10.65 0.87 11.40
N LEU A 96 10.72 -0.43 11.68
CA LEU A 96 10.20 -0.99 12.93
C LEU A 96 11.21 -0.75 14.06
N ASP A 97 10.72 -0.48 15.26
CA ASP A 97 11.56 -0.35 16.44
C ASP A 97 12.28 -1.68 16.78
N GLU A 98 13.40 -1.63 17.52
CA GLU A 98 14.18 -2.81 17.88
C GLU A 98 13.36 -3.81 18.69
N ASP A 99 12.44 -3.33 19.52
CA ASP A 99 11.56 -4.09 20.39
C ASP A 99 10.14 -4.32 19.80
N ALA A 100 9.92 -3.90 18.54
CA ALA A 100 8.62 -4.07 17.88
C ALA A 100 8.16 -5.53 17.91
N ASP A 101 6.89 -5.74 18.27
CA ASP A 101 6.26 -7.06 18.33
C ASP A 101 5.71 -7.46 16.97
N VAL A 102 6.55 -8.12 16.16
CA VAL A 102 6.21 -8.61 14.81
C VAL A 102 6.62 -10.07 14.69
N GLU A 103 5.69 -10.91 14.23
CA GLU A 103 5.87 -12.35 14.07
C GLU A 103 5.52 -12.81 12.65
N VAL A 104 6.06 -13.97 12.26
CA VAL A 104 5.67 -14.63 11.01
C VAL A 104 4.20 -15.02 11.07
N GLY A 105 3.44 -14.72 10.02
CA GLY A 105 1.99 -14.90 9.96
C GLY A 105 1.18 -13.65 10.32
N ASP A 106 1.83 -12.57 10.77
CA ASP A 106 1.14 -11.31 11.03
C ASP A 106 0.61 -10.69 9.73
N LEU A 107 -0.60 -10.14 9.79
CA LEU A 107 -1.24 -9.48 8.66
C LEU A 107 -0.89 -7.99 8.66
N ILE A 108 -0.57 -7.47 7.48
CA ILE A 108 -0.17 -6.09 7.26
C ILE A 108 -1.25 -5.35 6.49
N TYR A 109 -1.60 -4.17 7.00
CA TYR A 109 -2.60 -3.27 6.42
C TYR A 109 -2.03 -1.86 6.22
N THR A 110 -2.64 -1.08 5.32
CA THR A 110 -2.29 0.32 5.13
C THR A 110 -2.63 1.14 6.38
N SER A 111 -1.71 2.01 6.81
CA SER A 111 -1.91 2.86 7.99
C SER A 111 -2.73 4.12 7.70
N GLY A 112 -2.87 4.51 6.42
CA GLY A 112 -3.43 5.79 6.02
C GLY A 112 -2.44 6.95 6.07
N THR A 113 -1.22 6.72 6.55
CA THR A 113 -0.17 7.73 6.60
C THR A 113 0.34 8.04 5.19
N GLY A 114 0.54 9.32 4.88
CA GLY A 114 1.05 9.76 3.57
C GLY A 114 -0.02 10.06 2.52
N SER A 115 -1.31 10.03 2.88
CA SER A 115 -2.44 10.52 2.05
C SER A 115 -2.66 9.84 0.69
N VAL A 116 -1.92 8.76 0.39
CA VAL A 116 -2.06 8.01 -0.88
C VAL A 116 -3.03 6.86 -0.73
N TYR A 117 -3.01 6.17 0.41
CA TYR A 117 -3.86 4.99 0.64
C TYR A 117 -4.81 5.23 1.80
N PRO A 118 -6.10 4.88 1.69
CA PRO A 118 -6.98 4.84 2.85
C PRO A 118 -6.48 3.80 3.86
N ARG A 119 -6.78 4.00 5.14
CA ARG A 119 -6.41 3.07 6.20
C ARG A 119 -7.18 1.76 6.08
N GLY A 120 -6.52 0.64 6.40
CA GLY A 120 -7.16 -0.67 6.56
C GLY A 120 -7.26 -1.50 5.28
N LEU A 121 -6.56 -1.13 4.21
CA LEU A 121 -6.46 -2.00 3.03
C LEU A 121 -5.44 -3.11 3.29
N PRO A 122 -5.75 -4.38 3.02
CA PRO A 122 -4.81 -5.48 3.19
C PRO A 122 -3.66 -5.36 2.20
N ILE A 123 -2.43 -5.55 2.68
CA ILE A 123 -1.22 -5.56 1.87
C ILE A 123 -0.72 -6.98 1.70
N GLY A 124 -0.47 -7.68 2.80
CA GLY A 124 0.13 -9.00 2.78
C GLY A 124 0.29 -9.62 4.15
N GLU A 125 1.10 -10.67 4.21
CA GLU A 125 1.42 -11.47 5.39
C GLU A 125 2.93 -11.52 5.60
N VAL A 126 3.38 -11.40 6.84
CA VAL A 126 4.79 -11.53 7.23
C VAL A 126 5.26 -12.97 7.03
N VAL A 127 6.30 -13.15 6.24
CA VAL A 127 6.93 -14.46 5.98
C VAL A 127 8.27 -14.63 6.67
N SER A 128 8.95 -13.54 7.01
CA SER A 128 10.24 -13.56 7.69
C SER A 128 10.40 -12.26 8.49
N VAL A 129 11.13 -12.32 9.59
CA VAL A 129 11.50 -11.16 10.42
C VAL A 129 13.01 -11.17 10.60
N GLY A 130 13.63 -10.02 10.42
CA GLY A 130 15.07 -9.83 10.58
C GLY A 130 15.40 -8.54 11.32
N VAL A 131 16.67 -8.40 11.67
CA VAL A 131 17.23 -7.18 12.28
C VAL A 131 18.35 -6.67 11.40
N ASN A 132 18.33 -5.39 11.10
CA ASN A 132 19.41 -4.73 10.41
C ASN A 132 20.55 -4.48 11.41
N GLU A 133 21.68 -5.15 11.22
CA GLU A 133 22.82 -5.10 12.13
C GLU A 133 23.46 -3.70 12.27
N TYR A 134 23.29 -2.85 11.25
CA TYR A 134 23.86 -1.50 11.23
C TYR A 134 22.96 -0.47 11.92
N THR A 135 21.67 -0.54 11.70
CA THR A 135 20.69 0.43 12.20
C THR A 135 20.00 -0.03 13.49
N ARG A 136 20.11 -1.31 13.82
CA ARG A 136 19.39 -2.00 14.91
C ARG A 136 17.87 -1.93 14.79
N THR A 137 17.34 -1.59 13.64
CA THR A 137 15.92 -1.60 13.36
C THR A 137 15.49 -3.00 12.93
N LYS A 138 14.29 -3.41 13.33
CA LYS A 138 13.65 -4.61 12.77
C LYS A 138 13.12 -4.33 11.38
N TYR A 139 13.08 -5.35 10.56
CA TYR A 139 12.34 -5.38 9.31
C TYR A 139 11.60 -6.70 9.19
N ALA A 140 10.53 -6.70 8.42
CA ALA A 140 9.80 -7.92 8.08
C ALA A 140 9.68 -8.05 6.56
N GLU A 141 9.84 -9.27 6.05
CA GLU A 141 9.54 -9.60 4.67
C GLU A 141 8.05 -9.96 4.57
N VAL A 142 7.36 -9.31 3.67
CA VAL A 142 5.91 -9.39 3.52
C VAL A 142 5.58 -9.93 2.14
N ARG A 143 4.82 -11.03 2.08
CA ARG A 143 4.24 -11.53 0.85
C ARG A 143 2.94 -10.80 0.56
N VAL A 144 2.89 -10.09 -0.57
CA VAL A 144 1.69 -9.35 -0.96
C VAL A 144 0.56 -10.30 -1.35
N PHE A 145 -0.69 -9.95 -0.97
CA PHE A 145 -1.87 -10.76 -1.30
C PHE A 145 -2.30 -10.62 -2.75
N SER A 146 -1.99 -9.49 -3.38
CA SER A 146 -2.33 -9.29 -4.79
C SER A 146 -1.42 -10.11 -5.68
N GLU A 147 -2.03 -11.00 -6.47
CA GLU A 147 -1.31 -11.76 -7.51
C GLU A 147 -0.95 -10.84 -8.66
N LEU A 148 0.16 -10.09 -8.51
CA LEU A 148 0.58 -9.07 -9.46
C LEU A 148 0.85 -9.65 -10.87
N ASP A 149 1.20 -10.93 -10.96
CA ASP A 149 1.47 -11.62 -12.22
C ASP A 149 0.20 -11.99 -12.99
N ASN A 150 -0.95 -12.07 -12.32
CA ASN A 150 -2.21 -12.55 -12.91
C ASN A 150 -3.36 -11.57 -12.68
N LEU A 151 -3.08 -10.29 -12.69
CA LEU A 151 -4.09 -9.25 -12.56
C LEU A 151 -5.01 -9.23 -13.79
N LYS A 152 -6.30 -9.49 -13.58
CA LYS A 152 -7.34 -9.40 -14.61
C LYS A 152 -8.12 -8.10 -14.49
N TYR A 153 -8.46 -7.74 -13.27
CA TYR A 153 -9.24 -6.54 -12.94
C TYR A 153 -8.61 -5.85 -11.75
N VAL A 154 -8.61 -4.54 -11.79
CA VAL A 154 -8.20 -3.68 -10.68
C VAL A 154 -9.24 -2.59 -10.48
N MET A 155 -9.32 -2.07 -9.27
CA MET A 155 -10.12 -0.90 -8.93
C MET A 155 -9.20 0.26 -8.62
N ILE A 156 -9.50 1.44 -9.19
CA ILE A 156 -8.85 2.69 -8.82
C ILE A 156 -9.79 3.41 -7.85
N VAL A 157 -9.28 3.75 -6.68
CA VAL A 157 -10.05 4.47 -5.66
C VAL A 157 -9.92 5.96 -5.95
N THR A 158 -11.01 6.58 -6.41
CA THR A 158 -11.03 7.98 -6.84
C THR A 158 -11.33 8.95 -5.70
N GLU A 159 -12.05 8.48 -4.68
CA GLU A 159 -12.41 9.29 -3.52
C GLU A 159 -12.31 8.46 -2.24
N PHE A 160 -11.63 8.98 -1.23
CA PHE A 160 -11.62 8.42 0.12
C PHE A 160 -11.36 9.54 1.14
N GLU A 161 -11.90 9.37 2.34
CA GLU A 161 -11.66 10.29 3.45
C GLU A 161 -10.25 10.05 4.02
N ILE A 162 -9.46 11.12 4.07
CA ILE A 162 -8.17 11.12 4.76
C ILE A 162 -8.43 11.51 6.20
N TYR A 163 -8.35 10.55 7.11
CA TYR A 163 -8.38 10.86 8.54
C TYR A 163 -7.02 11.42 8.94
N SER A 164 -6.93 12.74 9.14
CA SER A 164 -5.78 13.36 9.78
C SER A 164 -5.90 13.13 11.31
N GLU A 165 -4.81 12.74 11.95
CA GLU A 165 -4.77 12.53 13.41
C GLU A 165 -5.16 13.78 14.23
N GLU A 166 -5.12 14.97 13.63
CA GLU A 166 -5.55 16.23 14.25
C GLU A 166 -7.05 16.30 14.54
N GLU A 167 -7.92 15.61 13.76
CA GLU A 167 -9.35 15.60 14.02
C GLU A 167 -9.75 14.70 15.19
N SER A 168 -9.00 13.64 15.47
CA SER A 168 -9.27 12.73 16.59
C SER A 168 -9.04 13.42 17.94
N LEU A 169 -8.02 14.28 18.05
CA LEU A 169 -7.73 15.06 19.26
C LEU A 169 -8.78 16.15 19.53
N THR A 170 -9.39 16.68 18.48
CA THR A 170 -10.40 17.73 18.61
C THR A 170 -11.75 17.16 19.08
N GLN A 171 -12.13 15.96 18.61
CA GLN A 171 -13.36 15.30 19.07
C GLN A 171 -13.25 14.76 20.49
N GLU A 172 -12.08 14.28 20.92
CA GLU A 172 -11.86 13.83 22.29
C GLU A 172 -11.91 15.00 23.30
N ASN A 173 -11.42 16.17 22.90
CA ASN A 173 -11.49 17.41 23.71
C ASN A 173 -12.89 18.01 23.74
N LEU A 174 -13.68 17.88 22.69
CA LEU A 174 -15.09 18.32 22.68
C LEU A 174 -15.96 17.45 23.58
N ASN A 175 -15.72 16.14 23.62
CA ASN A 175 -16.49 15.22 24.49
C ASN A 175 -16.13 15.38 25.98
N LYS A 176 -14.95 15.84 26.33
CA LYS A 176 -14.58 16.12 27.74
C LYS A 176 -15.27 17.36 28.33
N ASN A 177 -15.61 18.34 27.47
CA ASN A 177 -16.22 19.59 27.91
C ASN A 177 -17.77 19.52 28.02
N VAL A 178 -18.39 18.40 27.71
CA VAL A 178 -19.87 18.21 27.77
C VAL A 178 -20.32 17.61 29.12
N TYR A 179 -19.37 17.16 29.97
CA TYR A 179 -19.66 16.51 31.27
C TYR A 179 -19.11 17.27 32.50
N GLU A 180 -18.86 18.60 32.39
CA GLU A 180 -18.68 19.47 33.55
C GLU A 180 -19.84 20.43 33.73
#